data_2a3e59adb523d8a7755cf10e9be3846a
#
_entry.id   2a3e59adb523d8a7755cf10e9be3846a
#
_cell.length_a   1.000
_cell.length_b   1.000
_cell.length_c   1.000
_cell.angle_alpha   90.00
_cell.angle_beta   90.00
_cell.angle_gamma   90.00
#
_symmetry.space_group_name_H-M   'P 1'
#
loop_
_entity.id
_entity.type
_entity.pdbx_description
1 polymer ?
#
loop_
_entity_poly.entity_id
_entity_poly.type
_entity_poly.pdbx_seq_one_letter_code
_entity_poly.pdbx_strand_id
1 'polypeptide(L)'
;MEKIVLLLAIASLVKSDQICIGYHANNSTEQVDTIMEKNVTVTHAQDILEKTHNGKLCDLDGVKPLILRDCSVAGWLLGNPMCDKFNDVPEWSYIVEKANPANDLCYPGNLNDYEELKHLLSRINHFEKIQTFPKSSWSDHEASLGVSAACPYQGMPSFFRNVVWLIKKNNTYPTIKSSYNNTNQEDLLILWGIHHSNDEAEQTRLYQNSNTYISVGTSTLNQRLVPKIATRSKVNGQSGRMDFFWTILKPNDAINFESNGNFIAPEYAYKIVKKGDSAIMKSEVGYGDCNTKCQTPIGAINSSMPFHNIHPLTIGECPKYVKSNKLVLATGLRNSPQIETRGLFGAIAGFIEGGWQGMVDGWYGYHHSNEQGSGYAADKESTQKAIDGVTNKVNSIIDKMNTQFEAVEREFNNLERRIENLNKKMEDGFLDVWTYNAELLVLMENERTLDFHDSNVKNLYDKVRLQLRDNAKELGNGCFEFYHKCDNECMESVRNGTYDYPQYSEEARLKREEISGVKLESIGTYQILSIYSTVASSLALAIMVAGLSLWMCSNGSLQCRICI
;
A
#
# COMPACT_ATOMS: atom_id res chain seq x y z
N MET A 1 11.06 -71.95 19.20
CA MET A 1 11.24 -70.87 18.27
C MET A 1 10.26 -69.72 18.51
N GLU A 2 8.99 -69.94 18.82
CA GLU A 2 8.00 -68.85 19.10
C GLU A 2 8.36 -68.01 20.34
N LYS A 3 8.92 -68.54 21.37
CA LYS A 3 9.32 -67.77 22.58
C LYS A 3 10.54 -66.89 22.34
N ILE A 4 11.41 -67.21 21.39
CA ILE A 4 12.58 -66.43 21.03
C ILE A 4 12.16 -65.23 20.11
N VAL A 5 11.18 -65.44 19.24
CA VAL A 5 10.62 -64.40 18.39
C VAL A 5 9.85 -63.38 19.23
N LEU A 6 9.13 -63.84 20.27
CA LEU A 6 8.40 -62.97 21.19
C LEU A 6 9.34 -62.12 22.07
N LEU A 7 10.47 -62.69 22.50
CA LEU A 7 11.49 -62.00 23.27
C LEU A 7 12.26 -60.95 22.40
N LEU A 8 12.48 -61.24 21.14
CA LEU A 8 13.06 -60.26 20.18
C LEU A 8 12.09 -59.16 19.83
N ALA A 9 10.79 -59.44 19.77
CA ALA A 9 9.75 -58.43 19.54
C ALA A 9 9.56 -57.51 20.77
N ILE A 10 9.76 -58.04 21.98
CA ILE A 10 9.63 -57.26 23.23
C ILE A 10 10.89 -56.41 23.49
N ALA A 11 12.07 -56.86 23.06
CA ALA A 11 13.31 -56.07 23.19
C ALA A 11 13.38 -54.85 22.25
N SER A 12 12.55 -54.81 21.18
CA SER A 12 12.47 -53.68 20.30
C SER A 12 11.46 -52.61 20.73
N LEU A 13 10.78 -52.79 21.88
CA LEU A 13 9.71 -51.90 22.37
C LEU A 13 10.11 -50.97 23.53
N VAL A 14 11.38 -51.00 23.97
CA VAL A 14 11.86 -50.02 24.97
C VAL A 14 12.27 -48.76 24.24
N LYS A 15 11.33 -47.84 24.13
CA LYS A 15 11.56 -46.52 23.53
C LYS A 15 12.36 -45.68 24.54
N SER A 16 13.55 -45.23 24.13
CA SER A 16 14.34 -44.28 24.92
C SER A 16 13.66 -42.93 25.03
N ASP A 17 13.90 -42.24 26.14
CA ASP A 17 13.42 -40.88 26.33
C ASP A 17 14.08 -39.93 25.31
N GLN A 18 13.30 -39.07 24.71
CA GLN A 18 13.75 -38.16 23.67
C GLN A 18 13.26 -36.73 23.93
N ILE A 19 14.05 -35.77 23.48
CA ILE A 19 13.63 -34.38 23.34
C ILE A 19 13.99 -33.90 21.93
N CYS A 20 13.04 -33.30 21.27
CA CYS A 20 13.21 -32.74 19.94
C CYS A 20 13.02 -31.23 19.98
N ILE A 21 13.76 -30.54 19.16
CA ILE A 21 13.64 -29.09 18.95
C ILE A 21 12.94 -28.86 17.61
N GLY A 22 11.99 -27.99 17.59
CA GLY A 22 11.23 -27.71 16.38
C GLY A 22 10.59 -26.34 16.38
N TYR A 23 9.81 -26.09 15.35
CA TYR A 23 9.15 -24.83 15.13
C TYR A 23 7.69 -25.05 14.73
N HIS A 24 6.89 -23.99 14.90
CA HIS A 24 5.47 -23.98 14.60
C HIS A 24 5.22 -24.18 13.10
N ALA A 25 4.20 -24.95 12.77
CA ALA A 25 3.58 -25.01 11.46
C ALA A 25 2.07 -24.92 11.61
N ASN A 26 1.38 -24.48 10.59
CA ASN A 26 -0.07 -24.40 10.56
C ASN A 26 -0.61 -24.72 9.15
N ASN A 27 -1.88 -24.49 8.91
CA ASN A 27 -2.53 -24.72 7.62
C ASN A 27 -2.58 -23.45 6.74
N SER A 28 -1.76 -22.44 7.04
CA SER A 28 -1.67 -21.22 6.24
C SER A 28 -1.20 -21.50 4.82
N THR A 29 -1.80 -20.82 3.86
CA THR A 29 -1.41 -20.84 2.45
C THR A 29 -0.82 -19.52 1.99
N GLU A 30 -0.55 -18.59 2.90
CA GLU A 30 0.05 -17.30 2.59
C GLU A 30 1.46 -17.47 2.03
N GLN A 31 1.72 -16.81 0.91
CA GLN A 31 2.98 -16.90 0.21
C GLN A 31 3.67 -15.54 0.17
N VAL A 32 4.98 -15.55 0.33
CA VAL A 32 5.84 -14.38 0.21
C VAL A 32 6.97 -14.66 -0.76
N ASP A 33 7.54 -13.60 -1.31
CA ASP A 33 8.73 -13.69 -2.14
C ASP A 33 9.93 -13.17 -1.35
N THR A 34 11.08 -13.79 -1.60
CA THR A 34 12.38 -13.32 -1.10
C THR A 34 13.30 -13.05 -2.29
N ILE A 35 14.51 -12.57 -2.02
CA ILE A 35 15.50 -12.35 -3.09
C ILE A 35 15.89 -13.66 -3.77
N MET A 36 16.06 -14.72 -2.98
CA MET A 36 16.56 -16.01 -3.45
C MET A 36 15.45 -16.97 -3.89
N GLU A 37 14.23 -16.80 -3.38
CA GLU A 37 13.12 -17.72 -3.58
C GLU A 37 11.83 -16.97 -3.89
N LYS A 38 10.92 -17.61 -4.64
CA LYS A 38 9.58 -17.10 -4.93
C LYS A 38 8.51 -18.04 -4.40
N ASN A 39 7.37 -17.49 -4.02
CA ASN A 39 6.19 -18.23 -3.56
C ASN A 39 6.52 -19.14 -2.36
N VAL A 40 7.19 -18.59 -1.38
CA VAL A 40 7.48 -19.28 -0.11
C VAL A 40 6.25 -19.22 0.78
N THR A 41 5.70 -20.38 1.15
CA THR A 41 4.59 -20.44 2.09
C THR A 41 5.10 -20.18 3.50
N VAL A 42 4.42 -19.27 4.21
CA VAL A 42 4.77 -18.87 5.58
C VAL A 42 3.58 -19.04 6.51
N THR A 43 3.86 -19.19 7.80
CA THR A 43 2.82 -19.36 8.82
C THR A 43 2.03 -18.08 9.06
N HIS A 44 2.70 -16.94 9.03
CA HIS A 44 2.12 -15.62 9.25
C HIS A 44 2.75 -14.61 8.30
N ALA A 45 1.94 -13.69 7.82
CA ALA A 45 2.40 -12.60 6.96
C ALA A 45 1.62 -11.33 7.26
N GLN A 46 2.21 -10.19 6.94
CA GLN A 46 1.61 -8.86 7.08
C GLN A 46 1.57 -8.20 5.71
N ASP A 47 0.38 -7.90 5.24
CA ASP A 47 0.23 -7.10 4.03
C ASP A 47 0.49 -5.62 4.36
N ILE A 48 1.32 -4.96 3.56
CA ILE A 48 1.63 -3.54 3.69
C ILE A 48 1.13 -2.71 2.52
N LEU A 49 0.39 -3.32 1.61
CA LEU A 49 -0.19 -2.65 0.45
C LEU A 49 -1.71 -2.61 0.58
N GLU A 50 -2.27 -1.41 0.70
CA GLU A 50 -3.73 -1.22 0.68
C GLU A 50 -4.24 -1.30 -0.75
N LYS A 51 -5.21 -2.15 -0.99
CA LYS A 51 -5.80 -2.42 -2.31
C LYS A 51 -7.27 -2.05 -2.39
N THR A 52 -7.88 -1.69 -1.27
CA THR A 52 -9.32 -1.47 -1.17
C THR A 52 -9.65 -0.02 -0.88
N HIS A 53 -10.75 0.44 -1.43
CA HIS A 53 -11.34 1.75 -1.19
C HIS A 53 -12.86 1.62 -1.08
N ASN A 54 -13.53 2.65 -0.56
CA ASN A 54 -14.97 2.58 -0.37
C ASN A 54 -15.82 2.98 -1.59
N GLY A 55 -15.21 3.45 -2.66
CA GLY A 55 -15.91 3.88 -3.87
C GLY A 55 -16.74 5.16 -3.74
N LYS A 56 -16.48 5.97 -2.70
CA LYS A 56 -17.25 7.18 -2.37
C LYS A 56 -16.34 8.36 -2.10
N LEU A 57 -16.86 9.57 -2.30
CA LEU A 57 -16.24 10.79 -1.79
C LEU A 57 -16.69 10.99 -0.33
N CYS A 58 -15.74 11.18 0.55
CA CYS A 58 -15.97 11.33 1.99
C CYS A 58 -15.56 12.71 2.50
N ASP A 59 -16.02 13.05 3.70
CA ASP A 59 -15.49 14.19 4.42
C ASP A 59 -14.03 13.95 4.77
N LEU A 60 -13.18 14.94 4.57
CA LEU A 60 -11.76 14.87 4.92
C LEU A 60 -11.55 15.55 6.27
N ASP A 61 -11.07 14.79 7.25
CA ASP A 61 -10.89 15.26 8.65
C ASP A 61 -12.16 15.90 9.24
N GLY A 62 -13.32 15.36 8.88
CA GLY A 62 -14.62 15.84 9.36
C GLY A 62 -15.16 17.06 8.64
N VAL A 63 -14.48 17.58 7.62
CA VAL A 63 -14.91 18.73 6.83
C VAL A 63 -15.42 18.27 5.47
N LYS A 64 -16.60 18.74 5.09
CA LYS A 64 -17.24 18.36 3.82
C LYS A 64 -16.48 18.89 2.62
N PRO A 65 -16.41 18.14 1.51
CA PRO A 65 -15.90 18.65 0.25
C PRO A 65 -16.91 19.59 -0.41
N LEU A 66 -16.41 20.49 -1.24
CA LEU A 66 -17.23 21.26 -2.17
C LEU A 66 -17.34 20.48 -3.48
N ILE A 67 -18.49 19.88 -3.73
CA ILE A 67 -18.75 19.08 -4.92
C ILE A 67 -19.51 19.94 -5.91
N LEU A 68 -18.85 20.39 -6.96
CA LEU A 68 -19.40 21.33 -7.94
C LEU A 68 -20.38 20.67 -8.93
N ARG A 69 -20.46 19.36 -8.96
CA ARG A 69 -21.34 18.59 -9.86
C ARG A 69 -21.14 18.99 -11.32
N ASP A 70 -22.16 19.57 -11.97
CA ASP A 70 -22.07 19.97 -13.36
C ASP A 70 -21.39 21.34 -13.58
N CYS A 71 -21.02 22.02 -12.51
CA CYS A 71 -20.37 23.34 -12.57
C CYS A 71 -18.84 23.21 -12.56
N SER A 72 -18.19 24.08 -13.34
CA SER A 72 -16.74 24.27 -13.24
C SER A 72 -16.39 25.25 -12.13
N VAL A 73 -15.13 25.33 -11.77
CA VAL A 73 -14.62 26.35 -10.85
C VAL A 73 -14.92 27.76 -11.39
N ALA A 74 -14.74 27.98 -12.69
CA ALA A 74 -15.07 29.27 -13.33
C ALA A 74 -16.57 29.59 -13.26
N GLY A 75 -17.42 28.62 -13.53
CA GLY A 75 -18.87 28.76 -13.40
C GLY A 75 -19.32 29.07 -11.98
N TRP A 76 -18.70 28.44 -11.00
CA TRP A 76 -18.94 28.74 -9.59
C TRP A 76 -18.51 30.14 -9.20
N LEU A 77 -17.27 30.52 -9.51
CA LEU A 77 -16.70 31.81 -9.07
C LEU A 77 -17.37 33.00 -9.76
N LEU A 78 -17.71 32.90 -11.04
CA LEU A 78 -18.39 33.97 -11.79
C LEU A 78 -19.90 33.96 -11.54
N GLY A 79 -20.46 32.89 -10.99
CA GLY A 79 -21.87 32.80 -10.70
C GLY A 79 -22.72 32.49 -11.91
N ASN A 80 -22.36 31.47 -12.71
CA ASN A 80 -23.23 30.96 -13.77
C ASN A 80 -24.62 30.68 -13.17
N PRO A 81 -25.72 31.13 -13.80
CA PRO A 81 -27.07 30.96 -13.24
C PRO A 81 -27.43 29.50 -12.92
N MET A 82 -26.87 28.55 -13.66
CA MET A 82 -27.08 27.12 -13.41
C MET A 82 -26.31 26.60 -12.18
N CYS A 83 -25.45 27.45 -11.62
CA CYS A 83 -24.63 27.12 -10.42
C CYS A 83 -25.11 27.85 -9.17
N ASP A 84 -26.36 28.31 -9.12
CA ASP A 84 -26.91 29.12 -8.01
C ASP A 84 -26.80 28.41 -6.64
N LYS A 85 -26.84 27.08 -6.59
CA LYS A 85 -26.68 26.31 -5.36
C LYS A 85 -25.29 26.44 -4.71
N PHE A 86 -24.30 26.99 -5.43
CA PHE A 86 -22.95 27.24 -4.91
C PHE A 86 -22.70 28.73 -4.61
N ASN A 87 -23.73 29.54 -4.60
CA ASN A 87 -23.65 30.98 -4.34
C ASN A 87 -23.16 31.30 -2.93
N ASP A 88 -23.55 30.49 -1.95
CA ASP A 88 -23.13 30.62 -0.56
C ASP A 88 -22.66 29.24 -0.10
N VAL A 89 -21.34 29.01 -0.16
CA VAL A 89 -20.75 27.72 0.17
C VAL A 89 -20.11 27.77 1.55
N PRO A 90 -20.31 26.72 2.37
CA PRO A 90 -19.63 26.60 3.63
C PRO A 90 -18.13 26.27 3.43
N GLU A 91 -17.42 26.13 4.54
CA GLU A 91 -16.04 25.65 4.51
C GLU A 91 -15.94 24.30 3.78
N TRP A 92 -14.88 24.13 3.02
CA TRP A 92 -14.60 22.88 2.31
C TRP A 92 -13.21 22.34 2.63
N SER A 93 -13.06 21.03 2.56
CA SER A 93 -11.77 20.35 2.72
C SER A 93 -11.04 20.17 1.39
N TYR A 94 -11.79 19.94 0.32
CA TYR A 94 -11.29 19.87 -1.04
C TYR A 94 -12.43 20.18 -2.01
N ILE A 95 -12.09 20.46 -3.25
CA ILE A 95 -13.06 20.80 -4.30
C ILE A 95 -13.08 19.66 -5.31
N VAL A 96 -14.28 19.25 -5.72
CA VAL A 96 -14.48 18.20 -6.72
C VAL A 96 -15.20 18.79 -7.91
N GLU A 97 -14.60 18.62 -9.10
CA GLU A 97 -15.25 18.95 -10.37
C GLU A 97 -15.25 17.73 -11.29
N LYS A 98 -16.16 17.70 -12.25
CA LYS A 98 -16.20 16.67 -13.29
C LYS A 98 -15.13 16.94 -14.34
N ALA A 99 -14.77 15.92 -15.12
CA ALA A 99 -13.79 16.04 -16.20
C ALA A 99 -14.22 17.06 -17.27
N ASN A 100 -15.51 17.04 -17.63
CA ASN A 100 -16.11 17.96 -18.60
C ASN A 100 -17.41 18.54 -18.04
N PRO A 101 -17.35 19.59 -17.19
CA PRO A 101 -18.55 20.15 -16.61
C PRO A 101 -19.40 20.85 -17.68
N ALA A 102 -20.72 20.63 -17.61
CA ALA A 102 -21.67 21.22 -18.56
C ALA A 102 -21.84 22.72 -18.36
N ASN A 103 -21.75 23.18 -17.11
CA ASN A 103 -21.96 24.60 -16.73
C ASN A 103 -20.61 25.24 -16.40
N ASP A 104 -19.94 25.69 -17.43
CA ASP A 104 -18.69 26.46 -17.38
C ASP A 104 -18.99 27.91 -17.65
N LEU A 105 -18.24 28.57 -18.52
CA LEU A 105 -18.56 29.90 -19.00
C LEU A 105 -19.76 29.81 -19.94
N CYS A 106 -20.93 30.25 -19.50
CA CYS A 106 -22.13 30.23 -20.32
C CYS A 106 -22.02 31.19 -21.52
N TYR A 107 -21.52 32.39 -21.31
CA TYR A 107 -21.09 33.26 -22.40
C TYR A 107 -19.68 32.88 -22.83
N PRO A 108 -19.44 32.58 -24.11
CA PRO A 108 -18.14 32.05 -24.53
C PRO A 108 -17.01 33.05 -24.26
N GLY A 109 -15.88 32.53 -23.87
CA GLY A 109 -14.72 33.33 -23.52
C GLY A 109 -13.67 32.54 -22.78
N ASN A 110 -12.91 33.23 -21.96
CA ASN A 110 -11.77 32.67 -21.25
C ASN A 110 -11.65 33.35 -19.88
N LEU A 111 -11.15 32.59 -18.91
CA LEU A 111 -10.72 33.12 -17.61
C LEU A 111 -9.19 33.10 -17.60
N ASN A 112 -8.59 34.26 -17.56
CA ASN A 112 -7.14 34.43 -17.64
C ASN A 112 -6.47 33.85 -16.40
N ASP A 113 -5.33 33.17 -16.60
CA ASP A 113 -4.58 32.50 -15.52
C ASP A 113 -5.46 31.58 -14.69
N TYR A 114 -6.32 30.81 -15.36
CA TYR A 114 -7.27 29.93 -14.73
C TYR A 114 -6.57 28.84 -13.90
N GLU A 115 -5.50 28.29 -14.41
CA GLU A 115 -4.71 27.25 -13.73
C GLU A 115 -4.06 27.81 -12.46
N GLU A 116 -3.55 29.06 -12.52
CA GLU A 116 -3.01 29.76 -11.35
C GLU A 116 -4.10 30.04 -10.30
N LEU A 117 -5.31 30.38 -10.73
CA LEU A 117 -6.44 30.56 -9.83
C LEU A 117 -6.82 29.25 -9.14
N LYS A 118 -6.83 28.15 -9.86
CA LYS A 118 -7.05 26.81 -9.27
C LYS A 118 -5.95 26.46 -8.27
N HIS A 119 -4.70 26.79 -8.57
CA HIS A 119 -3.59 26.59 -7.64
C HIS A 119 -3.78 27.41 -6.35
N LEU A 120 -4.23 28.64 -6.46
CA LEU A 120 -4.58 29.47 -5.31
C LEU A 120 -5.69 28.82 -4.47
N LEU A 121 -6.75 28.31 -5.12
CA LEU A 121 -7.87 27.64 -4.46
C LEU A 121 -7.44 26.38 -3.69
N SER A 122 -6.37 25.74 -4.12
CA SER A 122 -5.82 24.58 -3.40
C SER A 122 -5.25 24.92 -2.01
N ARG A 123 -5.16 26.20 -1.68
CA ARG A 123 -4.67 26.72 -0.40
C ARG A 123 -5.71 27.45 0.41
N ILE A 124 -6.97 27.38 0.00
CA ILE A 124 -8.09 28.08 0.61
C ILE A 124 -9.16 27.08 1.01
N ASN A 125 -9.72 27.22 2.20
CA ASN A 125 -10.76 26.36 2.73
C ASN A 125 -12.12 27.06 2.89
N HIS A 126 -12.16 28.38 2.88
CA HIS A 126 -13.41 29.10 3.06
C HIS A 126 -13.37 30.47 2.41
N PHE A 127 -14.42 30.77 1.66
CA PHE A 127 -14.74 32.09 1.13
C PHE A 127 -15.98 32.66 1.81
N GLU A 128 -16.00 33.98 1.97
CA GLU A 128 -17.18 34.75 2.25
C GLU A 128 -17.40 35.74 1.12
N LYS A 129 -18.60 35.73 0.53
CA LYS A 129 -18.96 36.60 -0.56
C LYS A 129 -19.34 37.97 -0.04
N ILE A 130 -18.71 39.03 -0.54
CA ILE A 130 -19.01 40.42 -0.16
C ILE A 130 -19.36 41.24 -1.37
N GLN A 131 -20.27 42.19 -1.23
CA GLN A 131 -20.66 43.09 -2.28
C GLN A 131 -19.69 44.28 -2.39
N THR A 132 -19.13 44.51 -3.57
CA THR A 132 -18.14 45.57 -3.82
C THR A 132 -18.77 46.73 -4.57
N PHE A 133 -19.42 46.47 -5.70
CA PHE A 133 -20.05 47.49 -6.54
C PHE A 133 -21.54 47.10 -6.79
N PRO A 134 -22.46 47.54 -5.94
CA PRO A 134 -23.88 47.23 -6.14
C PRO A 134 -24.39 47.68 -7.51
N LYS A 135 -25.31 46.94 -8.12
CA LYS A 135 -25.95 47.33 -9.37
C LYS A 135 -26.56 48.71 -9.32
N SER A 136 -27.11 49.11 -8.18
CA SER A 136 -27.70 50.42 -7.95
C SER A 136 -26.69 51.57 -7.96
N SER A 137 -25.41 51.31 -7.84
CA SER A 137 -24.36 52.32 -7.85
C SER A 137 -24.02 52.84 -9.25
N TRP A 138 -24.47 52.16 -10.29
CA TRP A 138 -24.22 52.53 -11.69
C TRP A 138 -25.34 53.45 -12.20
N SER A 139 -25.33 54.73 -11.79
CA SER A 139 -26.39 55.69 -12.14
C SER A 139 -26.39 56.15 -13.59
N ASP A 140 -25.21 56.18 -14.21
CA ASP A 140 -25.02 56.66 -15.58
C ASP A 140 -24.96 55.54 -16.63
N HIS A 141 -25.15 54.31 -16.22
CA HIS A 141 -25.07 53.10 -17.04
C HIS A 141 -26.21 52.14 -16.71
N GLU A 142 -26.60 51.33 -17.70
CA GLU A 142 -27.56 50.26 -17.47
C GLU A 142 -26.85 49.04 -16.91
N ALA A 143 -27.25 48.65 -15.71
CA ALA A 143 -26.66 47.50 -14.97
C ALA A 143 -27.53 46.26 -15.00
N SER A 144 -28.80 46.37 -15.43
CA SER A 144 -29.77 45.25 -15.39
C SER A 144 -30.15 44.70 -16.76
N LEU A 145 -29.78 45.39 -17.85
CA LEU A 145 -30.12 45.00 -19.22
C LEU A 145 -29.02 44.21 -19.93
N GLY A 146 -27.87 44.07 -19.32
CA GLY A 146 -26.78 43.25 -19.83
C GLY A 146 -27.05 41.76 -19.54
N VAL A 147 -27.81 41.15 -20.44
CA VAL A 147 -28.18 39.73 -20.33
C VAL A 147 -27.99 39.04 -21.68
N SER A 148 -27.87 37.72 -21.66
CA SER A 148 -27.71 36.92 -22.86
C SER A 148 -28.52 35.65 -22.79
N ALA A 149 -29.01 35.17 -23.91
CA ALA A 149 -29.64 33.87 -24.04
C ALA A 149 -28.64 32.71 -23.83
N ALA A 150 -27.35 33.01 -23.93
CA ALA A 150 -26.30 32.04 -23.64
C ALA A 150 -26.24 31.67 -22.15
N CYS A 151 -26.69 32.54 -21.24
CA CYS A 151 -26.74 32.34 -19.80
C CYS A 151 -28.20 32.31 -19.32
N PRO A 152 -29.00 31.29 -19.70
CA PRO A 152 -30.41 31.27 -19.35
C PRO A 152 -30.62 30.96 -17.87
N TYR A 153 -31.67 31.56 -17.29
CA TYR A 153 -32.20 31.19 -15.98
C TYR A 153 -33.71 31.06 -16.11
N GLN A 154 -34.23 29.84 -15.79
CA GLN A 154 -35.66 29.53 -15.95
C GLN A 154 -36.22 29.83 -17.34
N GLY A 155 -35.43 29.57 -18.39
CA GLY A 155 -35.82 29.84 -19.79
C GLY A 155 -35.74 31.30 -20.22
N MET A 156 -35.30 32.23 -19.38
CA MET A 156 -35.15 33.64 -19.67
C MET A 156 -33.67 34.03 -19.80
N PRO A 157 -33.30 34.97 -20.68
CA PRO A 157 -31.92 35.46 -20.71
C PRO A 157 -31.49 36.02 -19.36
N SER A 158 -30.30 35.69 -18.94
CA SER A 158 -29.71 36.16 -17.69
C SER A 158 -28.21 36.39 -17.88
N PHE A 159 -27.48 36.53 -16.80
CA PHE A 159 -26.04 36.70 -16.82
C PHE A 159 -25.40 36.13 -15.57
N PHE A 160 -24.07 36.13 -15.50
CA PHE A 160 -23.33 35.72 -14.31
C PHE A 160 -23.76 36.53 -13.09
N ARG A 161 -23.91 35.86 -11.95
CA ARG A 161 -24.42 36.47 -10.70
C ARG A 161 -23.43 37.43 -10.04
N ASN A 162 -22.13 37.21 -10.22
CA ASN A 162 -21.10 37.93 -9.48
C ASN A 162 -20.47 39.09 -10.22
N VAL A 163 -20.85 39.27 -11.47
CA VAL A 163 -20.39 40.39 -12.33
C VAL A 163 -21.58 41.05 -13.01
N VAL A 164 -21.37 42.26 -13.45
CA VAL A 164 -22.41 43.07 -14.11
C VAL A 164 -21.93 43.49 -15.50
N TRP A 165 -22.76 43.22 -16.50
CA TRP A 165 -22.53 43.69 -17.86
C TRP A 165 -23.09 45.08 -18.00
N LEU A 166 -22.22 46.11 -17.93
CA LEU A 166 -22.61 47.51 -18.09
C LEU A 166 -22.76 47.86 -19.57
N ILE A 167 -23.89 48.45 -19.91
CA ILE A 167 -24.18 48.94 -21.26
C ILE A 167 -24.56 50.39 -21.22
N LYS A 168 -24.64 51.04 -22.39
CA LYS A 168 -24.99 52.43 -22.50
C LYS A 168 -26.37 52.75 -21.94
N LYS A 169 -26.54 53.99 -21.46
CA LYS A 169 -27.80 54.55 -21.01
C LYS A 169 -28.04 55.88 -21.76
N ASN A 170 -29.25 56.05 -22.29
CA ASN A 170 -29.61 57.27 -23.09
C ASN A 170 -28.64 57.54 -24.25
N ASN A 171 -28.21 56.46 -24.95
CA ASN A 171 -27.25 56.52 -26.06
C ASN A 171 -25.88 57.09 -25.68
N THR A 172 -25.52 57.10 -24.42
CA THR A 172 -24.21 57.55 -23.93
C THR A 172 -23.59 56.51 -23.00
N TYR A 173 -22.28 56.44 -23.06
CA TYR A 173 -21.50 55.64 -22.15
C TYR A 173 -20.40 56.51 -21.55
N PRO A 174 -20.72 57.26 -20.48
CA PRO A 174 -19.71 58.08 -19.81
C PRO A 174 -18.56 57.26 -19.29
N THR A 175 -17.38 57.83 -19.26
CA THR A 175 -16.20 57.15 -18.72
C THR A 175 -16.41 56.80 -17.25
N ILE A 176 -16.25 55.54 -16.95
CA ILE A 176 -16.34 55.00 -15.58
C ILE A 176 -15.02 55.26 -14.85
N LYS A 177 -15.12 55.82 -13.66
CA LYS A 177 -14.01 55.90 -12.69
C LYS A 177 -14.54 55.43 -11.35
N SER A 178 -14.24 54.20 -11.02
CA SER A 178 -14.70 53.56 -9.79
C SER A 178 -13.53 52.99 -9.01
N SER A 179 -13.64 53.04 -7.70
CA SER A 179 -12.61 52.54 -6.80
C SER A 179 -13.24 51.75 -5.66
N TYR A 180 -12.59 50.68 -5.26
CA TYR A 180 -12.96 49.93 -4.08
C TYR A 180 -11.73 49.76 -3.17
N ASN A 181 -11.88 50.15 -1.91
CA ASN A 181 -10.83 49.99 -0.92
C ASN A 181 -11.11 48.77 -0.04
N ASN A 182 -10.16 47.86 0.04
CA ASN A 182 -10.28 46.71 0.91
C ASN A 182 -10.06 47.09 2.37
N THR A 183 -11.14 47.37 3.06
CA THR A 183 -11.14 47.69 4.50
C THR A 183 -11.19 46.45 5.38
N ASN A 184 -11.30 45.26 4.79
CA ASN A 184 -11.26 44.00 5.51
C ASN A 184 -9.84 43.67 5.94
N GLN A 185 -9.69 42.84 6.95
CA GLN A 185 -8.37 42.35 7.42
C GLN A 185 -7.86 41.16 6.59
N GLU A 186 -8.67 40.65 5.69
CA GLU A 186 -8.38 39.50 4.84
C GLU A 186 -8.24 39.94 3.37
N ASP A 187 -7.56 39.09 2.61
CA ASP A 187 -7.43 39.27 1.16
C ASP A 187 -8.78 39.09 0.45
N LEU A 188 -8.97 39.83 -0.64
CA LEU A 188 -10.13 39.69 -1.51
C LEU A 188 -9.72 39.13 -2.86
N LEU A 189 -10.48 38.14 -3.34
CA LEU A 189 -10.41 37.68 -4.72
C LEU A 189 -11.46 38.47 -5.53
N ILE A 190 -11.00 39.28 -6.48
CA ILE A 190 -11.86 40.10 -7.33
C ILE A 190 -11.74 39.63 -8.77
N LEU A 191 -12.89 39.47 -9.44
CA LEU A 191 -12.98 39.07 -10.82
C LEU A 191 -13.72 40.17 -11.61
N TRP A 192 -13.19 40.51 -12.79
CA TRP A 192 -13.81 41.42 -13.75
C TRP A 192 -13.61 40.88 -15.15
N GLY A 193 -14.18 41.55 -16.16
CA GLY A 193 -14.06 41.08 -17.52
C GLY A 193 -14.10 42.19 -18.55
N ILE A 194 -13.79 41.80 -19.77
CA ILE A 194 -13.92 42.60 -20.98
C ILE A 194 -14.77 41.85 -21.99
N HIS A 195 -15.69 42.58 -22.66
CA HIS A 195 -16.49 42.03 -23.73
C HIS A 195 -15.86 42.40 -25.09
N HIS A 196 -15.66 41.41 -25.94
CA HIS A 196 -15.21 41.57 -27.30
C HIS A 196 -16.42 41.44 -28.23
N SER A 197 -16.83 42.56 -28.86
CA SER A 197 -17.97 42.58 -29.78
C SER A 197 -17.66 41.84 -31.07
N ASN A 198 -18.69 41.30 -31.73
CA ASN A 198 -18.53 40.57 -32.99
C ASN A 198 -18.37 41.50 -34.19
N ASP A 199 -18.96 42.70 -34.14
CA ASP A 199 -18.87 43.72 -35.18
C ASP A 199 -19.04 45.12 -34.59
N GLU A 200 -18.86 46.15 -35.44
CA GLU A 200 -19.02 47.53 -35.02
C GLU A 200 -20.47 47.91 -34.69
N ALA A 201 -21.45 47.27 -35.35
CA ALA A 201 -22.87 47.48 -35.06
C ALA A 201 -23.23 47.04 -33.64
N GLU A 202 -22.76 45.90 -33.19
CA GLU A 202 -22.93 45.43 -31.81
C GLU A 202 -22.22 46.35 -30.83
N GLN A 203 -21.00 46.78 -31.16
CA GLN A 203 -20.24 47.73 -30.34
C GLN A 203 -21.00 49.02 -30.11
N THR A 204 -21.57 49.60 -31.17
CA THR A 204 -22.38 50.82 -31.09
C THR A 204 -23.68 50.56 -30.33
N ARG A 205 -24.33 49.44 -30.58
CA ARG A 205 -25.60 49.09 -29.93
C ARG A 205 -25.44 48.93 -28.42
N LEU A 206 -24.31 48.40 -27.96
CA LEU A 206 -24.07 48.14 -26.53
C LEU A 206 -23.40 49.30 -25.80
N TYR A 207 -22.43 49.99 -26.45
CA TYR A 207 -21.54 50.92 -25.73
C TYR A 207 -21.49 52.32 -26.35
N GLN A 208 -21.98 52.52 -27.52
CA GLN A 208 -21.93 53.76 -28.30
C GLN A 208 -20.51 54.11 -28.75
N ASN A 209 -19.52 54.01 -27.88
CA ASN A 209 -18.12 54.34 -28.17
C ASN A 209 -17.43 53.23 -28.97
N SER A 210 -16.62 53.64 -29.96
CA SER A 210 -15.91 52.69 -30.83
C SER A 210 -14.46 52.43 -30.42
N ASN A 211 -13.85 53.37 -29.72
CA ASN A 211 -12.45 53.27 -29.29
C ASN A 211 -12.40 53.19 -27.78
N THR A 212 -12.57 51.95 -27.28
CA THR A 212 -12.81 51.69 -25.87
C THR A 212 -11.61 51.00 -25.20
N TYR A 213 -11.52 51.13 -23.90
CA TYR A 213 -10.48 50.54 -23.08
C TYR A 213 -10.99 50.24 -21.67
N ILE A 214 -10.27 49.40 -20.96
CA ILE A 214 -10.45 49.18 -19.54
C ILE A 214 -9.07 49.30 -18.88
N SER A 215 -8.97 50.15 -17.87
CA SER A 215 -7.76 50.31 -17.07
C SER A 215 -8.02 49.83 -15.65
N VAL A 216 -7.21 48.94 -15.17
CA VAL A 216 -7.31 48.38 -13.83
C VAL A 216 -5.99 48.60 -13.12
N GLY A 217 -6.04 49.18 -11.92
CA GLY A 217 -4.86 49.47 -11.14
C GLY A 217 -5.03 49.17 -9.67
N THR A 218 -4.01 48.56 -9.11
CA THR A 218 -3.80 48.38 -7.66
C THR A 218 -2.36 48.80 -7.34
N SER A 219 -1.94 48.63 -6.09
CA SER A 219 -0.54 48.87 -5.74
C SER A 219 0.46 47.96 -6.47
N THR A 220 0.00 46.79 -6.95
CA THR A 220 0.84 45.78 -7.62
C THR A 220 0.40 45.48 -9.05
N LEU A 221 -0.80 45.92 -9.47
CA LEU A 221 -1.36 45.65 -10.78
C LEU A 221 -1.52 46.95 -11.56
N ASN A 222 -1.06 46.96 -12.80
CA ASN A 222 -1.32 48.02 -13.78
C ASN A 222 -1.65 47.36 -15.10
N GLN A 223 -2.93 47.34 -15.46
CA GLN A 223 -3.43 46.61 -16.61
C GLN A 223 -4.24 47.54 -17.50
N ARG A 224 -4.02 47.47 -18.79
CA ARG A 224 -4.85 48.16 -19.81
C ARG A 224 -5.36 47.13 -20.81
N LEU A 225 -6.67 47.00 -20.92
CA LEU A 225 -7.36 46.08 -21.81
C LEU A 225 -8.04 46.82 -22.91
N VAL A 226 -7.93 46.34 -24.14
CA VAL A 226 -8.59 46.86 -25.32
C VAL A 226 -9.37 45.73 -25.99
N PRO A 227 -10.64 45.89 -26.32
CA PRO A 227 -11.42 44.86 -26.96
C PRO A 227 -10.94 44.60 -28.39
N LYS A 228 -11.05 43.35 -28.83
CA LYS A 228 -10.81 42.91 -30.20
C LYS A 228 -12.15 42.70 -30.89
N ILE A 229 -12.51 43.57 -31.81
CA ILE A 229 -13.74 43.45 -32.61
C ILE A 229 -13.42 42.57 -33.82
N ALA A 230 -14.02 41.40 -33.89
CA ALA A 230 -13.80 40.45 -34.97
C ALA A 230 -15.00 39.52 -35.13
N THR A 231 -15.26 39.10 -36.35
CA THR A 231 -16.25 38.07 -36.63
C THR A 231 -15.66 36.71 -36.24
N ARG A 232 -16.36 35.99 -35.38
CA ARG A 232 -15.93 34.69 -34.85
C ARG A 232 -17.01 33.64 -35.11
N SER A 233 -16.63 32.39 -35.10
CA SER A 233 -17.59 31.28 -35.11
C SER A 233 -18.48 31.36 -33.87
N LYS A 234 -19.75 31.02 -34.03
CA LYS A 234 -20.69 31.00 -32.90
C LYS A 234 -20.39 29.86 -31.95
N VAL A 235 -20.26 30.20 -30.69
CA VAL A 235 -20.19 29.23 -29.58
C VAL A 235 -21.35 29.56 -28.64
N ASN A 236 -22.16 28.56 -28.32
CA ASN A 236 -23.39 28.75 -27.53
C ASN A 236 -24.30 29.86 -28.07
N GLY A 237 -24.36 29.99 -29.40
CA GLY A 237 -25.16 31.00 -30.10
C GLY A 237 -24.57 32.42 -30.14
N GLN A 238 -23.38 32.65 -29.65
CA GLN A 238 -22.73 33.95 -29.54
C GLN A 238 -21.42 33.99 -30.32
N SER A 239 -21.25 35.06 -31.10
CA SER A 239 -20.00 35.36 -31.81
C SER A 239 -19.08 36.28 -30.99
N GLY A 240 -19.61 37.01 -30.03
CA GLY A 240 -18.84 37.78 -29.08
C GLY A 240 -18.09 36.88 -28.10
N ARG A 241 -17.14 37.47 -27.41
CA ARG A 241 -16.37 36.73 -26.37
C ARG A 241 -16.23 37.62 -25.14
N MET A 242 -16.10 36.99 -23.99
CA MET A 242 -15.79 37.65 -22.72
C MET A 242 -14.54 37.03 -22.11
N ASP A 243 -13.54 37.85 -21.91
CA ASP A 243 -12.34 37.48 -21.20
C ASP A 243 -12.44 37.99 -19.78
N PHE A 244 -12.24 37.10 -18.81
CA PHE A 244 -12.28 37.43 -17.40
C PHE A 244 -10.88 37.42 -16.82
N PHE A 245 -10.68 38.29 -15.84
CA PHE A 245 -9.42 38.45 -15.12
C PHE A 245 -9.67 38.44 -13.64
N TRP A 246 -8.65 38.16 -12.87
CA TRP A 246 -8.73 38.15 -11.42
C TRP A 246 -7.48 38.71 -10.80
N THR A 247 -7.60 39.16 -9.56
CA THR A 247 -6.48 39.55 -8.72
C THR A 247 -6.81 39.32 -7.24
N ILE A 248 -5.78 39.26 -6.44
CA ILE A 248 -5.91 39.28 -4.98
C ILE A 248 -5.63 40.69 -4.50
N LEU A 249 -6.62 41.30 -3.88
CA LEU A 249 -6.51 42.65 -3.30
C LEU A 249 -6.13 42.51 -1.81
N LYS A 250 -4.95 42.98 -1.46
CA LYS A 250 -4.45 42.96 -0.10
C LYS A 250 -5.25 43.91 0.82
N PRO A 251 -5.26 43.64 2.15
CA PRO A 251 -5.85 44.60 3.09
C PRO A 251 -5.24 46.00 2.95
N ASN A 252 -6.08 47.03 3.06
CA ASN A 252 -5.74 48.43 2.94
C ASN A 252 -5.23 48.86 1.57
N ASP A 253 -5.40 48.02 0.54
CA ASP A 253 -5.16 48.37 -0.84
C ASP A 253 -6.47 48.70 -1.55
N ALA A 254 -6.40 49.45 -2.63
CA ALA A 254 -7.55 49.83 -3.43
C ALA A 254 -7.39 49.36 -4.87
N ILE A 255 -8.49 48.91 -5.47
CA ILE A 255 -8.55 48.62 -6.89
C ILE A 255 -9.31 49.76 -7.60
N ASN A 256 -8.72 50.27 -8.66
CA ASN A 256 -9.28 51.35 -9.45
C ASN A 256 -9.64 50.87 -10.84
N PHE A 257 -10.86 51.14 -11.28
CA PHE A 257 -11.34 50.80 -12.62
C PHE A 257 -11.62 52.09 -13.40
N GLU A 258 -11.11 52.17 -14.61
CA GLU A 258 -11.44 53.19 -15.55
C GLU A 258 -11.82 52.55 -16.88
N SER A 259 -12.97 52.91 -17.45
CA SER A 259 -13.43 52.35 -18.72
C SER A 259 -14.43 53.23 -19.41
N ASN A 260 -14.41 53.22 -20.74
CA ASN A 260 -15.39 53.93 -21.59
C ASN A 260 -16.22 52.97 -22.44
N GLY A 261 -16.16 51.67 -22.15
CA GLY A 261 -16.97 50.67 -22.83
C GLY A 261 -16.45 49.26 -22.60
N ASN A 262 -17.22 48.26 -22.95
CA ASN A 262 -16.87 46.84 -22.94
C ASN A 262 -16.54 46.27 -21.54
N PHE A 263 -16.89 46.99 -20.49
CA PHE A 263 -16.53 46.62 -19.12
C PHE A 263 -17.55 45.67 -18.50
N ILE A 264 -17.07 44.58 -17.98
CA ILE A 264 -17.83 43.66 -17.15
C ILE A 264 -17.38 43.89 -15.71
N ALA A 265 -18.18 44.62 -14.95
CA ALA A 265 -17.83 45.11 -13.62
C ALA A 265 -18.02 44.04 -12.55
N PRO A 266 -17.15 43.97 -11.54
CA PRO A 266 -17.39 43.13 -10.39
C PRO A 266 -18.56 43.67 -9.56
N GLU A 267 -19.48 42.81 -9.15
CA GLU A 267 -20.50 43.12 -8.14
C GLU A 267 -20.14 42.53 -6.80
N TYR A 268 -19.71 41.27 -6.80
CA TYR A 268 -19.29 40.53 -5.60
C TYR A 268 -17.84 40.13 -5.72
N ALA A 269 -17.18 40.12 -4.59
CA ALA A 269 -15.83 39.57 -4.42
C ALA A 269 -15.84 38.50 -3.32
N TYR A 270 -14.79 37.72 -3.28
CA TYR A 270 -14.63 36.66 -2.30
C TYR A 270 -13.59 37.04 -1.25
N LYS A 271 -14.03 37.20 -0.01
CA LYS A 271 -13.13 37.39 1.12
C LYS A 271 -12.55 36.02 1.52
N ILE A 272 -11.25 35.90 1.57
CA ILE A 272 -10.55 34.68 1.97
C ILE A 272 -10.56 34.59 3.48
N VAL A 273 -11.51 33.84 4.03
CA VAL A 273 -11.72 33.74 5.48
C VAL A 273 -10.73 32.78 6.12
N LYS A 274 -10.49 31.65 5.48
CA LYS A 274 -9.61 30.62 5.99
C LYS A 274 -8.67 30.11 4.92
N LYS A 275 -7.38 30.17 5.20
CA LYS A 275 -6.32 29.57 4.40
C LYS A 275 -5.92 28.23 5.04
N GLY A 276 -5.60 27.25 4.22
CA GLY A 276 -5.14 25.96 4.68
C GLY A 276 -4.94 25.01 3.52
N ASP A 277 -4.74 23.74 3.85
CA ASP A 277 -4.56 22.73 2.84
C ASP A 277 -5.89 22.33 2.22
N SER A 278 -5.95 22.38 0.90
CA SER A 278 -7.08 21.97 0.08
C SER A 278 -6.56 21.36 -1.22
N ALA A 279 -7.41 21.01 -2.13
CA ALA A 279 -7.05 20.56 -3.48
C ALA A 279 -8.27 20.61 -4.39
N ILE A 280 -8.03 20.59 -5.71
CA ILE A 280 -9.07 20.41 -6.71
C ILE A 280 -8.88 19.05 -7.35
N MET A 281 -9.92 18.24 -7.30
CA MET A 281 -9.90 16.87 -7.78
C MET A 281 -10.97 16.69 -8.86
N LYS A 282 -10.62 15.94 -9.92
CA LYS A 282 -11.58 15.55 -10.96
C LYS A 282 -12.10 14.14 -10.63
N SER A 283 -13.40 14.03 -10.39
CA SER A 283 -14.03 12.75 -10.04
C SER A 283 -15.49 12.69 -10.49
N GLU A 284 -15.92 11.51 -10.92
CA GLU A 284 -17.31 11.19 -11.25
C GLU A 284 -18.02 10.40 -10.15
N VAL A 285 -17.35 10.13 -9.06
CA VAL A 285 -17.83 9.29 -7.95
C VAL A 285 -18.83 10.08 -7.09
N GLY A 286 -19.81 9.38 -6.54
CA GLY A 286 -20.83 9.97 -5.66
C GLY A 286 -20.34 10.24 -4.24
N TYR A 287 -20.94 11.26 -3.61
CA TYR A 287 -20.71 11.58 -2.20
C TYR A 287 -21.45 10.61 -1.28
N GLY A 288 -20.78 10.18 -0.21
CA GLY A 288 -21.35 9.34 0.84
C GLY A 288 -21.14 9.95 2.23
N ASP A 289 -21.92 9.47 3.20
CA ASP A 289 -21.77 9.88 4.60
C ASP A 289 -20.64 9.06 5.25
N CYS A 290 -19.41 9.54 5.09
CA CYS A 290 -18.21 8.90 5.60
C CYS A 290 -17.16 9.96 5.94
N ASN A 291 -16.17 9.58 6.73
CA ASN A 291 -15.04 10.43 7.09
C ASN A 291 -13.73 9.69 6.78
N THR A 292 -12.75 10.40 6.27
CA THR A 292 -11.44 9.82 5.93
C THR A 292 -10.32 10.81 6.17
N LYS A 293 -9.10 10.31 6.24
CA LYS A 293 -7.88 11.12 6.18
C LYS A 293 -7.20 11.08 4.83
N CYS A 294 -7.65 10.21 3.94
CA CYS A 294 -7.10 10.03 2.61
C CYS A 294 -8.20 9.82 1.58
N GLN A 295 -8.25 10.66 0.58
CA GLN A 295 -9.23 10.60 -0.48
C GLN A 295 -8.55 10.46 -1.83
N THR A 296 -9.08 9.56 -2.67
CA THR A 296 -8.69 9.42 -4.08
C THR A 296 -9.87 9.77 -4.99
N PRO A 297 -9.65 10.02 -6.28
CA PRO A 297 -10.74 10.26 -7.22
C PRO A 297 -11.73 9.10 -7.38
N ILE A 298 -11.37 7.89 -6.99
CA ILE A 298 -12.21 6.70 -7.14
C ILE A 298 -12.78 6.19 -5.81
N GLY A 299 -12.30 6.69 -4.69
CA GLY A 299 -12.78 6.31 -3.37
C GLY A 299 -11.86 6.74 -2.25
N ALA A 300 -12.33 6.63 -1.03
CA ALA A 300 -11.55 6.93 0.17
C ALA A 300 -10.76 5.71 0.63
N ILE A 301 -9.59 5.97 1.16
CA ILE A 301 -8.72 4.98 1.78
C ILE A 301 -8.75 5.18 3.29
N ASN A 302 -9.09 4.12 4.02
CA ASN A 302 -9.03 4.11 5.48
C ASN A 302 -8.08 2.98 5.90
N SER A 303 -6.79 3.29 5.97
CA SER A 303 -5.76 2.28 6.23
C SER A 303 -4.56 2.89 6.94
N SER A 304 -3.94 2.09 7.80
CA SER A 304 -2.64 2.38 8.43
C SER A 304 -1.46 1.80 7.65
N MET A 305 -1.71 1.13 6.54
CA MET A 305 -0.65 0.55 5.71
C MET A 305 0.19 1.64 5.05
N PRO A 306 1.50 1.43 4.86
CA PRO A 306 2.39 2.46 4.33
C PRO A 306 2.29 2.67 2.83
N PHE A 307 1.73 1.73 2.09
CA PHE A 307 1.61 1.78 0.63
C PHE A 307 0.19 1.49 0.16
N HIS A 308 -0.17 2.04 -0.99
CA HIS A 308 -1.40 1.70 -1.69
C HIS A 308 -1.18 1.63 -3.20
N ASN A 309 -2.08 0.97 -3.92
CA ASN A 309 -2.04 0.86 -5.38
C ASN A 309 -3.34 1.31 -6.05
N ILE A 310 -4.12 2.18 -5.41
CA ILE A 310 -5.47 2.51 -5.84
C ILE A 310 -5.48 3.57 -6.94
N HIS A 311 -4.87 4.73 -6.68
CA HIS A 311 -4.81 5.83 -7.64
C HIS A 311 -3.61 6.74 -7.35
N PRO A 312 -2.86 7.19 -8.36
CA PRO A 312 -1.69 8.05 -8.13
C PRO A 312 -2.04 9.43 -7.57
N LEU A 313 -3.25 9.93 -7.79
CA LEU A 313 -3.72 11.19 -7.23
C LEU A 313 -4.41 10.95 -5.91
N THR A 314 -3.94 11.59 -4.86
CA THR A 314 -4.51 11.50 -3.52
C THR A 314 -4.53 12.86 -2.84
N ILE A 315 -5.45 13.05 -1.92
CA ILE A 315 -5.60 14.25 -1.11
C ILE A 315 -5.63 13.85 0.36
N GLY A 316 -4.88 14.56 1.17
CA GLY A 316 -4.80 14.32 2.60
C GLY A 316 -3.55 13.57 3.02
N GLU A 317 -3.61 12.95 4.18
CA GLU A 317 -2.55 12.10 4.71
C GLU A 317 -2.70 10.69 4.19
N CYS A 318 -1.98 10.35 3.14
CA CYS A 318 -2.14 9.12 2.40
C CYS A 318 -0.92 8.22 2.47
N PRO A 319 -1.12 6.89 2.39
CA PRO A 319 -0.03 5.98 2.08
C PRO A 319 0.66 6.37 0.78
N LYS A 320 1.88 5.91 0.59
CA LYS A 320 2.63 6.16 -0.65
C LYS A 320 2.05 5.31 -1.78
N TYR A 321 1.81 5.92 -2.94
CA TYR A 321 1.37 5.19 -4.11
C TYR A 321 2.52 4.41 -4.75
N VAL A 322 2.28 3.14 -5.05
CA VAL A 322 3.21 2.26 -5.77
C VAL A 322 2.44 1.47 -6.83
N LYS A 323 3.11 1.10 -7.91
CA LYS A 323 2.53 0.31 -9.01
C LYS A 323 2.54 -1.20 -8.73
N SER A 324 2.84 -1.61 -7.52
CA SER A 324 2.94 -3.02 -7.17
C SER A 324 1.56 -3.64 -6.96
N ASN A 325 1.44 -4.93 -7.26
CA ASN A 325 0.23 -5.70 -7.01
C ASN A 325 0.27 -6.48 -5.69
N LYS A 326 1.45 -6.67 -5.14
CA LYS A 326 1.64 -7.47 -3.93
C LYS A 326 2.86 -6.98 -3.15
N LEU A 327 2.63 -6.58 -1.91
CA LEU A 327 3.69 -6.27 -0.94
C LEU A 327 3.34 -6.96 0.38
N VAL A 328 3.84 -8.16 0.55
CA VAL A 328 3.56 -8.97 1.73
C VAL A 328 4.86 -9.25 2.47
N LEU A 329 4.92 -8.84 3.73
CA LEU A 329 6.04 -9.12 4.63
C LEU A 329 5.82 -10.46 5.34
N ALA A 330 6.83 -11.32 5.32
CA ALA A 330 6.85 -12.49 6.18
C ALA A 330 7.06 -12.06 7.63
N THR A 331 6.21 -12.53 8.52
CA THR A 331 6.36 -12.36 9.96
C THR A 331 6.62 -13.67 10.67
N GLY A 332 6.00 -14.75 10.23
CA GLY A 332 6.19 -16.10 10.73
C GLY A 332 7.29 -16.88 10.01
N LEU A 333 7.30 -18.16 10.27
CA LEU A 333 8.29 -19.11 9.76
C LEU A 333 7.86 -19.69 8.41
N ARG A 334 8.78 -20.35 7.71
CA ARG A 334 8.43 -21.21 6.58
C ARG A 334 7.42 -22.25 7.03
N ASN A 335 6.30 -22.34 6.32
CA ASN A 335 5.26 -23.30 6.66
C ASN A 335 5.52 -24.60 5.92
N SER A 336 6.22 -25.51 6.58
CA SER A 336 6.51 -26.85 6.07
C SER A 336 6.15 -27.89 7.13
N PRO A 337 4.86 -28.22 7.30
CA PRO A 337 4.44 -29.19 8.29
C PRO A 337 5.02 -30.57 7.98
N GLN A 338 5.36 -31.31 9.03
CA GLN A 338 5.78 -32.71 8.89
C GLN A 338 4.62 -33.56 8.37
N ILE A 339 4.94 -34.52 7.51
CA ILE A 339 3.96 -35.43 6.93
C ILE A 339 3.52 -36.42 7.99
N GLU A 340 2.24 -36.40 8.40
CA GLU A 340 1.67 -37.34 9.40
C GLU A 340 1.70 -38.81 8.98
N THR A 341 1.95 -39.11 7.73
CA THR A 341 1.99 -40.47 7.18
C THR A 341 3.24 -41.25 7.53
N ARG A 342 4.14 -40.72 8.35
CA ARG A 342 5.23 -41.49 8.93
C ARG A 342 4.74 -42.51 9.99
N GLY A 343 3.52 -42.92 9.81
CA GLY A 343 2.89 -44.17 10.25
C GLY A 343 3.30 -44.69 11.61
N LEU A 344 2.71 -45.79 11.97
CA LEU A 344 2.87 -46.65 13.13
C LEU A 344 4.30 -46.83 13.71
N PHE A 345 5.35 -46.37 13.02
CA PHE A 345 6.75 -46.44 13.45
C PHE A 345 7.44 -45.08 13.50
N GLY A 346 6.70 -43.97 13.26
CA GLY A 346 7.27 -42.63 13.19
C GLY A 346 7.34 -41.95 14.54
N ALA A 347 8.51 -41.93 15.16
CA ALA A 347 8.82 -40.94 16.16
C ALA A 347 8.71 -39.52 15.53
N ILE A 348 8.23 -38.54 16.27
CA ILE A 348 8.23 -37.15 15.84
C ILE A 348 9.68 -36.76 15.57
N ALA A 349 9.93 -36.24 14.39
CA ALA A 349 11.22 -35.69 14.02
C ALA A 349 11.35 -34.25 14.46
N GLY A 350 12.59 -33.76 14.62
CA GLY A 350 12.85 -32.35 14.91
C GLY A 350 12.77 -31.42 13.69
N PHE A 351 13.36 -30.26 13.81
CA PHE A 351 13.24 -29.16 12.82
C PHE A 351 13.82 -29.49 11.43
N ILE A 352 14.73 -30.45 11.31
CA ILE A 352 15.33 -30.85 10.03
C ILE A 352 14.27 -31.44 9.08
N GLU A 353 13.28 -32.13 9.62
CA GLU A 353 12.21 -32.79 8.86
C GLU A 353 10.99 -31.91 8.58
N GLY A 354 10.91 -30.73 9.19
CA GLY A 354 9.81 -29.80 9.04
C GLY A 354 9.26 -29.27 10.35
N GLY A 355 8.18 -28.49 10.26
CA GLY A 355 7.52 -27.88 11.40
C GLY A 355 6.45 -28.77 12.04
N TRP A 356 6.00 -28.37 13.21
CA TRP A 356 5.00 -29.10 14.00
C TRP A 356 3.66 -28.37 14.01
N GLN A 357 2.63 -28.98 13.48
CA GLN A 357 1.26 -28.45 13.58
C GLN A 357 0.69 -28.57 14.99
N GLY A 358 1.17 -29.53 15.75
CA GLY A 358 0.71 -29.75 17.12
C GLY A 358 1.21 -28.72 18.14
N MET A 359 2.22 -27.96 17.82
CA MET A 359 2.73 -26.90 18.69
C MET A 359 2.05 -25.58 18.33
N VAL A 360 1.12 -25.12 19.16
CA VAL A 360 0.25 -23.98 18.87
C VAL A 360 0.49 -22.76 19.77
N ASP A 361 1.32 -22.90 20.80
CA ASP A 361 1.53 -21.90 21.85
C ASP A 361 2.81 -21.04 21.67
N GLY A 362 3.51 -21.21 20.57
CA GLY A 362 4.72 -20.46 20.27
C GLY A 362 5.32 -20.80 18.92
N TRP A 363 6.33 -20.04 18.50
CA TRP A 363 7.02 -20.25 17.22
C TRP A 363 8.11 -21.32 17.30
N TYR A 364 8.80 -21.40 18.42
CA TYR A 364 9.89 -22.36 18.64
C TYR A 364 9.60 -23.15 19.91
N GLY A 365 10.02 -24.39 19.95
CA GLY A 365 9.77 -25.19 21.13
C GLY A 365 10.33 -26.58 21.08
N TYR A 366 9.79 -27.39 21.96
CA TYR A 366 10.27 -28.75 22.24
C TYR A 366 9.13 -29.76 22.12
N HIS A 367 9.49 -30.96 21.70
CA HIS A 367 8.66 -32.14 21.88
C HIS A 367 9.40 -33.14 22.74
N HIS A 368 8.83 -33.51 23.85
CA HIS A 368 9.39 -34.53 24.73
C HIS A 368 8.61 -35.84 24.60
N SER A 369 9.31 -36.94 24.82
CA SER A 369 8.73 -38.26 24.88
C SER A 369 9.45 -39.05 25.97
N ASN A 370 8.71 -39.48 27.00
CA ASN A 370 9.22 -40.30 28.11
C ASN A 370 8.13 -41.27 28.54
N GLU A 371 8.40 -42.03 29.61
CA GLU A 371 7.45 -43.02 30.16
C GLU A 371 6.16 -42.40 30.69
N GLN A 372 6.18 -41.13 31.08
CA GLN A 372 5.03 -40.38 31.58
C GLN A 372 4.14 -39.82 30.46
N GLY A 373 4.57 -39.88 29.21
CA GLY A 373 3.86 -39.44 28.06
C GLY A 373 4.69 -38.56 27.12
N SER A 374 4.02 -38.00 26.12
CA SER A 374 4.64 -37.11 25.15
C SER A 374 3.82 -35.84 24.97
N GLY A 375 4.45 -34.77 24.55
CA GLY A 375 3.76 -33.50 24.31
C GLY A 375 4.68 -32.40 23.78
N TYR A 376 4.05 -31.34 23.36
CA TYR A 376 4.73 -30.15 22.87
C TYR A 376 4.78 -29.08 23.95
N ALA A 377 5.87 -28.34 23.99
CA ALA A 377 6.01 -27.15 24.84
C ALA A 377 6.75 -26.06 24.08
N ALA A 378 6.17 -24.89 23.99
CA ALA A 378 6.83 -23.76 23.37
C ALA A 378 7.94 -23.22 24.27
N ASP A 379 9.03 -22.79 23.65
CA ASP A 379 10.06 -22.02 24.35
C ASP A 379 9.63 -20.55 24.36
N LYS A 380 9.07 -20.11 25.47
CA LYS A 380 8.43 -18.80 25.59
C LYS A 380 9.41 -17.63 25.46
N GLU A 381 10.64 -17.80 25.97
CA GLU A 381 11.66 -16.74 25.92
C GLU A 381 12.10 -16.45 24.48
N SER A 382 12.51 -17.46 23.73
CA SER A 382 12.96 -17.27 22.35
C SER A 382 11.82 -16.85 21.42
N THR A 383 10.63 -17.40 21.63
CA THR A 383 9.43 -17.02 20.87
C THR A 383 9.07 -15.54 21.08
N GLN A 384 9.02 -15.08 22.34
CA GLN A 384 8.70 -13.67 22.65
C GLN A 384 9.75 -12.72 22.11
N LYS A 385 11.01 -13.07 22.22
CA LYS A 385 12.12 -12.28 21.68
C LYS A 385 12.05 -12.16 20.15
N ALA A 386 11.68 -13.24 19.47
CA ALA A 386 11.48 -13.25 18.02
C ALA A 386 10.26 -12.42 17.62
N ILE A 387 9.16 -12.54 18.33
CA ILE A 387 7.94 -11.72 18.10
C ILE A 387 8.25 -10.24 18.27
N ASP A 388 8.98 -9.86 19.31
CA ASP A 388 9.38 -8.48 19.56
C ASP A 388 10.27 -7.95 18.43
N GLY A 389 11.22 -8.73 17.96
CA GLY A 389 12.10 -8.36 16.85
C GLY A 389 11.34 -8.14 15.54
N VAL A 390 10.42 -9.02 15.20
CA VAL A 390 9.58 -8.91 14.00
C VAL A 390 8.61 -7.74 14.12
N THR A 391 7.99 -7.55 15.27
CA THR A 391 7.08 -6.43 15.55
C THR A 391 7.81 -5.10 15.38
N ASN A 392 9.02 -4.97 15.92
CA ASN A 392 9.84 -3.76 15.78
C ASN A 392 10.21 -3.51 14.31
N LYS A 393 10.52 -4.54 13.55
CA LYS A 393 10.79 -4.43 12.11
C LYS A 393 9.58 -3.87 11.35
N VAL A 394 8.41 -4.45 11.53
CA VAL A 394 7.17 -4.03 10.86
C VAL A 394 6.81 -2.59 11.25
N ASN A 395 6.86 -2.27 12.54
CA ASN A 395 6.59 -0.92 13.03
C ASN A 395 7.60 0.10 12.50
N SER A 396 8.86 -0.26 12.40
CA SER A 396 9.89 0.62 11.84
C SER A 396 9.63 0.92 10.35
N ILE A 397 9.21 -0.07 9.58
CA ILE A 397 8.86 0.12 8.17
C ILE A 397 7.66 1.05 8.03
N ILE A 398 6.63 0.85 8.85
CA ILE A 398 5.42 1.68 8.84
C ILE A 398 5.74 3.12 9.27
N ASP A 399 6.51 3.30 10.34
CA ASP A 399 6.81 4.61 10.92
C ASP A 399 7.75 5.46 10.06
N LYS A 400 8.62 4.84 9.26
CA LYS A 400 9.51 5.56 8.34
C LYS A 400 8.78 6.18 7.16
N MET A 401 7.58 5.74 6.86
CA MET A 401 6.73 6.35 5.86
C MET A 401 5.87 7.42 6.51
N ASN A 402 6.46 8.60 6.75
CA ASN A 402 5.72 9.75 7.26
C ASN A 402 4.70 10.21 6.25
N THR A 403 3.45 10.29 6.68
CA THR A 403 2.36 10.85 5.91
C THR A 403 2.14 12.30 6.32
N GLN A 404 2.14 13.19 5.35
CA GLN A 404 1.75 14.60 5.50
C GLN A 404 0.75 14.93 4.41
N PHE A 405 0.02 16.01 4.57
CA PHE A 405 -0.92 16.43 3.54
C PHE A 405 -0.15 16.70 2.24
N GLU A 406 -0.52 16.00 1.18
CA GLU A 406 0.00 16.21 -0.17
C GLU A 406 -1.15 16.45 -1.13
N ALA A 407 -1.00 17.50 -1.95
CA ALA A 407 -1.79 17.73 -3.13
C ALA A 407 -0.85 18.18 -4.24
N VAL A 408 -0.89 17.51 -5.37
CA VAL A 408 0.03 17.76 -6.48
C VAL A 408 -0.66 18.60 -7.54
N GLU A 409 0.02 19.66 -8.02
CA GLU A 409 -0.47 20.49 -9.10
C GLU A 409 -0.47 19.69 -10.41
N ARG A 410 -1.62 19.60 -11.06
CA ARG A 410 -1.82 18.85 -12.31
C ARG A 410 -2.37 19.72 -13.43
N GLU A 411 -2.72 20.97 -13.12
CA GLU A 411 -3.30 21.90 -14.09
C GLU A 411 -2.19 22.78 -14.65
N PHE A 412 -1.97 22.68 -15.96
CA PHE A 412 -0.98 23.47 -16.70
C PHE A 412 -1.63 24.06 -17.94
N ASN A 413 -1.26 25.28 -18.29
CA ASN A 413 -1.77 25.91 -19.49
C ASN A 413 -1.00 25.48 -20.76
N ASN A 414 -1.49 25.87 -21.94
CA ASN A 414 -0.88 25.47 -23.22
C ASN A 414 0.55 25.98 -23.43
N LEU A 415 0.94 27.03 -22.72
CA LEU A 415 2.29 27.61 -22.79
C LEU A 415 3.27 26.92 -21.87
N GLU A 416 2.78 26.11 -20.95
CA GLU A 416 3.55 25.40 -19.92
C GLU A 416 3.83 23.94 -20.28
N ARG A 417 3.74 23.57 -21.55
CA ARG A 417 3.90 22.17 -21.99
C ARG A 417 5.24 21.57 -21.58
N ARG A 418 6.31 22.34 -21.60
CA ARG A 418 7.62 21.86 -21.15
C ARG A 418 7.65 21.63 -19.64
N ILE A 419 7.00 22.49 -18.87
CA ILE A 419 6.87 22.35 -17.42
C ILE A 419 6.00 21.14 -17.10
N GLU A 420 4.89 20.96 -17.80
CA GLU A 420 4.00 19.80 -17.67
C GLU A 420 4.75 18.50 -17.94
N ASN A 421 5.54 18.43 -19.01
CA ASN A 421 6.36 17.26 -19.35
C ASN A 421 7.43 17.00 -18.31
N LEU A 422 8.09 18.04 -17.82
CA LEU A 422 9.08 17.91 -16.74
C LEU A 422 8.44 17.39 -15.46
N ASN A 423 7.28 17.94 -15.09
CA ASN A 423 6.52 17.49 -13.92
C ASN A 423 6.12 16.01 -14.04
N LYS A 424 5.63 15.62 -15.22
CA LYS A 424 5.26 14.22 -15.48
C LYS A 424 6.47 13.28 -15.38
N LYS A 425 7.60 13.65 -15.97
CA LYS A 425 8.82 12.85 -15.87
C LYS A 425 9.32 12.75 -14.43
N MET A 426 9.26 13.84 -13.69
CA MET A 426 9.65 13.87 -12.27
C MET A 426 8.77 12.94 -11.45
N GLU A 427 7.45 13.04 -11.60
CA GLU A 427 6.50 12.20 -10.86
C GLU A 427 6.61 10.72 -11.23
N ASP A 428 6.72 10.42 -12.52
CA ASP A 428 6.90 9.04 -12.99
C ASP A 428 8.24 8.46 -12.50
N GLY A 429 9.29 9.27 -12.47
CA GLY A 429 10.58 8.87 -11.94
C GLY A 429 10.54 8.56 -10.45
N PHE A 430 9.91 9.41 -9.64
CA PHE A 430 9.73 9.16 -8.22
C PHE A 430 8.83 7.94 -7.97
N LEU A 431 7.79 7.78 -8.76
CA LEU A 431 6.91 6.62 -8.66
C LEU A 431 7.70 5.32 -8.91
N ASP A 432 8.53 5.29 -9.94
CA ASP A 432 9.37 4.14 -10.26
C ASP A 432 10.38 3.84 -9.14
N VAL A 433 10.99 4.88 -8.58
CA VAL A 433 11.92 4.76 -7.44
C VAL A 433 11.21 4.20 -6.21
N TRP A 434 10.05 4.74 -5.86
CA TRP A 434 9.31 4.29 -4.69
C TRP A 434 8.76 2.87 -4.86
N THR A 435 8.29 2.53 -6.06
CA THR A 435 7.83 1.17 -6.36
C THR A 435 8.98 0.17 -6.22
N TYR A 436 10.12 0.48 -6.82
CA TYR A 436 11.32 -0.34 -6.71
C TYR A 436 11.78 -0.49 -5.25
N ASN A 437 11.84 0.62 -4.51
CA ASN A 437 12.24 0.59 -3.10
C ASN A 437 11.28 -0.26 -2.26
N ALA A 438 9.98 -0.13 -2.47
CA ALA A 438 9.00 -0.91 -1.73
C ALA A 438 9.12 -2.42 -2.04
N GLU A 439 9.22 -2.77 -3.30
CA GLU A 439 9.36 -4.16 -3.73
C GLU A 439 10.68 -4.77 -3.24
N LEU A 440 11.78 -4.05 -3.40
CA LEU A 440 13.08 -4.52 -2.93
C LEU A 440 13.13 -4.64 -1.41
N LEU A 441 12.56 -3.68 -0.69
CA LEU A 441 12.49 -3.72 0.77
C LEU A 441 11.76 -4.98 1.25
N VAL A 442 10.63 -5.31 0.63
CA VAL A 442 9.86 -6.52 0.97
C VAL A 442 10.69 -7.77 0.72
N LEU A 443 11.33 -7.88 -0.43
CA LEU A 443 12.16 -9.04 -0.76
C LEU A 443 13.32 -9.22 0.21
N MET A 444 14.04 -8.14 0.50
CA MET A 444 15.19 -8.16 1.40
C MET A 444 14.78 -8.47 2.84
N GLU A 445 13.72 -7.84 3.32
CA GLU A 445 13.26 -8.06 4.69
C GLU A 445 12.64 -9.44 4.87
N ASN A 446 11.99 -9.99 3.85
CA ASN A 446 11.49 -11.37 3.88
C ASN A 446 12.64 -12.37 3.97
N GLU A 447 13.70 -12.17 3.19
CA GLU A 447 14.90 -13.02 3.27
C GLU A 447 15.48 -12.99 4.68
N ARG A 448 15.66 -11.79 5.24
CA ARG A 448 16.20 -11.62 6.59
C ARG A 448 15.29 -12.21 7.66
N THR A 449 13.98 -12.09 7.52
CA THR A 449 13.02 -12.65 8.50
C THR A 449 13.07 -14.17 8.50
N LEU A 450 13.09 -14.79 7.34
CA LEU A 450 13.17 -16.25 7.24
C LEU A 450 14.51 -16.78 7.77
N ASP A 451 15.62 -16.13 7.44
CA ASP A 451 16.94 -16.48 7.97
C ASP A 451 17.02 -16.29 9.48
N PHE A 452 16.39 -15.24 10.00
CA PHE A 452 16.29 -14.99 11.42
C PHE A 452 15.59 -16.14 12.16
N HIS A 453 14.48 -16.62 11.64
CA HIS A 453 13.78 -17.76 12.22
C HIS A 453 14.60 -19.04 12.15
N ASP A 454 15.25 -19.32 11.05
CA ASP A 454 16.14 -20.47 10.89
C ASP A 454 17.29 -20.42 11.90
N SER A 455 17.89 -19.26 12.08
CA SER A 455 18.94 -19.03 13.06
C SER A 455 18.46 -19.23 14.49
N ASN A 456 17.26 -18.79 14.82
CA ASN A 456 16.69 -18.94 16.15
C ASN A 456 16.43 -20.41 16.51
N VAL A 457 15.91 -21.18 15.57
CA VAL A 457 15.70 -22.63 15.77
C VAL A 457 17.03 -23.33 16.00
N LYS A 458 18.03 -23.02 15.21
CA LYS A 458 19.37 -23.59 15.36
C LYS A 458 20.03 -23.21 16.68
N ASN A 459 19.86 -21.95 17.10
CA ASN A 459 20.37 -21.50 18.40
C ASN A 459 19.71 -22.25 19.57
N LEU A 460 18.41 -22.51 19.47
CA LEU A 460 17.70 -23.28 20.46
C LEU A 460 18.21 -24.73 20.51
N TYR A 461 18.44 -25.34 19.35
CA TYR A 461 19.03 -26.65 19.24
C TYR A 461 20.44 -26.71 19.85
N ASP A 462 21.28 -25.74 19.53
CA ASP A 462 22.64 -25.66 20.06
C ASP A 462 22.65 -25.44 21.58
N LYS A 463 21.70 -24.64 22.11
CA LYS A 463 21.52 -24.46 23.55
C LYS A 463 21.27 -25.80 24.25
N VAL A 464 20.37 -26.61 23.70
CA VAL A 464 20.09 -27.96 24.24
C VAL A 464 21.29 -28.90 24.08
N ARG A 465 21.94 -28.88 22.93
CA ARG A 465 23.13 -29.68 22.68
C ARG A 465 24.24 -29.42 23.69
N LEU A 466 24.51 -28.14 23.96
CA LEU A 466 25.56 -27.75 24.91
C LEU A 466 25.20 -28.08 26.37
N GLN A 467 23.91 -28.13 26.74
CA GLN A 467 23.47 -28.57 28.06
C GLN A 467 23.63 -30.08 28.24
N LEU A 468 23.19 -30.84 27.23
CA LEU A 468 23.15 -32.30 27.32
C LEU A 468 24.53 -32.92 27.14
N ARG A 469 25.42 -32.29 26.41
CA ARG A 469 26.75 -32.79 26.07
C ARG A 469 26.68 -34.25 25.60
N ASP A 470 27.37 -35.16 26.28
CA ASP A 470 27.41 -36.60 25.97
C ASP A 470 26.37 -37.44 26.75
N ASN A 471 25.50 -36.80 27.55
CA ASN A 471 24.37 -37.49 28.20
C ASN A 471 23.25 -37.88 27.24
N ALA A 472 23.27 -37.35 26.02
CA ALA A 472 22.32 -37.65 24.98
C ALA A 472 23.02 -37.83 23.63
N LYS A 473 22.44 -38.66 22.78
CA LYS A 473 22.90 -38.86 21.40
C LYS A 473 22.12 -37.95 20.46
N GLU A 474 22.83 -37.22 19.61
CA GLU A 474 22.22 -36.49 18.49
C GLU A 474 21.74 -37.50 17.44
N LEU A 475 20.43 -37.40 17.08
CA LEU A 475 19.84 -38.28 16.08
C LEU A 475 19.98 -37.78 14.65
N GLY A 476 20.48 -36.56 14.47
CA GLY A 476 20.68 -35.95 13.17
C GLY A 476 19.43 -35.32 12.52
N ASN A 477 18.27 -35.46 13.14
CA ASN A 477 16.99 -34.89 12.66
C ASN A 477 16.44 -33.77 13.55
N GLY A 478 17.24 -33.25 14.46
CA GLY A 478 16.85 -32.24 15.43
C GLY A 478 16.39 -32.80 16.77
N CYS A 479 16.56 -34.07 17.00
CA CYS A 479 16.18 -34.74 18.24
C CYS A 479 17.43 -35.23 18.99
N PHE A 480 17.27 -35.36 20.30
CA PHE A 480 18.27 -35.98 21.21
C PHE A 480 17.64 -37.18 21.91
N GLU A 481 18.34 -38.28 21.93
CA GLU A 481 17.97 -39.49 22.64
C GLU A 481 18.82 -39.58 23.91
N PHE A 482 18.15 -39.56 25.06
CA PHE A 482 18.85 -39.62 26.33
C PHE A 482 19.43 -41.03 26.61
N TYR A 483 20.63 -41.07 27.16
CA TYR A 483 21.24 -42.30 27.70
C TYR A 483 20.78 -42.61 29.13
N HIS A 484 20.00 -41.70 29.73
CA HIS A 484 19.41 -41.85 31.05
C HIS A 484 17.91 -41.68 30.99
N LYS A 485 17.20 -42.04 32.04
CA LYS A 485 15.78 -41.71 32.16
C LYS A 485 15.61 -40.25 32.47
N CYS A 486 14.78 -39.57 31.68
CA CYS A 486 14.44 -38.17 31.85
C CYS A 486 12.93 -38.06 32.10
N ASP A 487 12.54 -37.85 33.33
CA ASP A 487 11.15 -37.63 33.69
C ASP A 487 10.70 -36.20 33.32
N ASN A 488 9.48 -35.84 33.66
CA ASN A 488 8.97 -34.51 33.31
C ASN A 488 9.76 -33.38 33.97
N GLU A 489 10.28 -33.57 35.19
CA GLU A 489 11.15 -32.58 35.84
C GLU A 489 12.48 -32.41 35.10
N CYS A 490 13.08 -33.50 34.67
CA CYS A 490 14.29 -33.47 33.85
C CYS A 490 14.03 -32.76 32.52
N MET A 491 12.94 -33.07 31.84
CA MET A 491 12.55 -32.39 30.58
C MET A 491 12.33 -30.89 30.78
N GLU A 492 11.66 -30.49 31.86
CA GLU A 492 11.47 -29.09 32.21
C GLU A 492 12.80 -28.38 32.49
N SER A 493 13.75 -29.05 33.18
CA SER A 493 15.07 -28.47 33.43
C SER A 493 15.85 -28.19 32.14
N VAL A 494 15.73 -29.08 31.15
CA VAL A 494 16.33 -28.88 29.83
C VAL A 494 15.71 -27.64 29.13
N ARG A 495 14.38 -27.53 29.17
CA ARG A 495 13.68 -26.36 28.58
C ARG A 495 14.05 -25.05 29.27
N ASN A 496 14.20 -25.06 30.60
CA ASN A 496 14.54 -23.89 31.39
C ASN A 496 16.03 -23.51 31.38
N GLY A 497 16.88 -24.34 30.80
CA GLY A 497 18.31 -24.11 30.80
C GLY A 497 19.01 -24.46 32.12
N THR A 498 18.33 -25.19 33.00
CA THR A 498 18.81 -25.56 34.35
C THR A 498 19.19 -27.05 34.48
N TYR A 499 19.41 -27.71 33.34
CA TYR A 499 19.79 -29.12 33.31
C TYR A 499 21.11 -29.35 34.05
N ASP A 500 21.08 -30.29 35.01
CA ASP A 500 22.23 -30.65 35.82
C ASP A 500 22.96 -31.85 35.20
N TYR A 501 23.97 -31.57 34.39
CA TYR A 501 24.76 -32.56 33.69
C TYR A 501 25.43 -33.56 34.67
N PRO A 502 26.07 -33.13 35.78
CA PRO A 502 26.73 -34.09 36.70
C PRO A 502 25.78 -35.08 37.34
N GLN A 503 24.53 -34.75 37.55
CA GLN A 503 23.55 -35.64 38.17
C GLN A 503 23.30 -36.90 37.33
N TYR A 504 23.38 -36.80 36.01
CA TYR A 504 23.06 -37.87 35.09
C TYR A 504 24.28 -38.44 34.34
N SER A 505 25.46 -37.87 34.54
CA SER A 505 26.66 -38.24 33.78
C SER A 505 27.11 -39.66 33.96
N GLU A 506 27.04 -40.19 35.17
CA GLU A 506 27.45 -41.56 35.46
C GLU A 506 26.46 -42.59 34.87
N GLU A 507 25.16 -42.38 35.04
CA GLU A 507 24.13 -43.24 34.45
C GLU A 507 24.24 -43.24 32.91
N ALA A 508 24.46 -42.08 32.30
CA ALA A 508 24.65 -41.95 30.87
C ALA A 508 25.91 -42.65 30.37
N ARG A 509 27.01 -42.57 31.12
CA ARG A 509 28.26 -43.24 30.81
C ARG A 509 28.10 -44.74 30.79
N LEU A 510 27.45 -45.30 31.81
CA LEU A 510 27.17 -46.73 31.91
C LEU A 510 26.30 -47.23 30.76
N LYS A 511 25.28 -46.47 30.38
CA LYS A 511 24.40 -46.83 29.27
C LYS A 511 25.12 -46.81 27.93
N ARG A 512 26.01 -45.82 27.68
CA ARG A 512 26.84 -45.78 26.47
C ARG A 512 27.77 -46.97 26.36
N GLU A 513 28.42 -47.35 27.45
CA GLU A 513 29.29 -48.53 27.51
C GLU A 513 28.52 -49.83 27.24
N GLU A 514 27.32 -49.98 27.80
CA GLU A 514 26.44 -51.10 27.55
C GLU A 514 26.06 -51.22 26.08
N ILE A 515 25.67 -50.12 25.43
CA ILE A 515 25.32 -50.10 24.02
C ILE A 515 26.53 -50.42 23.14
N SER A 516 27.70 -49.88 23.43
CA SER A 516 28.95 -50.19 22.71
C SER A 516 29.33 -51.64 22.84
N GLY A 517 29.18 -52.23 24.04
CA GLY A 517 29.46 -53.65 24.28
C GLY A 517 28.54 -54.56 23.48
N VAL A 518 27.26 -54.28 23.44
CA VAL A 518 26.28 -55.05 22.65
C VAL A 518 26.59 -54.96 21.14
N LYS A 519 26.95 -53.79 20.62
CA LYS A 519 27.37 -53.63 19.22
C LYS A 519 28.61 -54.43 18.88
N LEU A 520 29.61 -54.44 19.73
CA LEU A 520 30.84 -55.20 19.51
C LEU A 520 30.57 -56.70 19.51
N GLU A 521 29.72 -57.19 20.43
CA GLU A 521 29.31 -58.61 20.49
C GLU A 521 28.52 -59.01 19.22
N SER A 522 27.59 -58.18 18.74
CA SER A 522 26.81 -58.48 17.54
C SER A 522 27.66 -58.48 16.26
N ILE A 523 28.69 -57.63 16.15
CA ILE A 523 29.64 -57.63 15.05
C ILE A 523 30.46 -58.93 15.06
N GLY A 524 30.93 -59.37 16.23
CA GLY A 524 31.64 -60.66 16.39
C GLY A 524 30.77 -61.85 15.97
N THR A 525 29.51 -61.86 16.36
CA THR A 525 28.54 -62.91 15.97
C THR A 525 28.29 -62.90 14.45
N TYR A 526 28.16 -61.73 13.81
CA TYR A 526 28.01 -61.65 12.37
C TYR A 526 29.23 -62.14 11.62
N GLN A 527 30.41 -61.87 12.07
CA GLN A 527 31.66 -62.40 11.45
C GLN A 527 31.72 -63.89 11.51
N ILE A 528 31.38 -64.50 12.66
CA ILE A 528 31.35 -65.94 12.83
C ILE A 528 30.30 -66.58 11.92
N LEU A 529 29.10 -66.03 11.86
CA LEU A 529 28.05 -66.50 10.96
C LEU A 529 28.44 -66.41 9.49
N SER A 530 29.09 -65.30 9.07
CA SER A 530 29.58 -65.14 7.73
C SER A 530 30.62 -66.13 7.33
N ILE A 531 31.59 -66.46 8.22
CA ILE A 531 32.63 -67.49 8.00
C ILE A 531 31.96 -68.88 7.90
N TYR A 532 31.04 -69.18 8.76
CA TYR A 532 30.31 -70.45 8.74
C TYR A 532 29.51 -70.63 7.45
N SER A 533 28.78 -69.60 7.03
CA SER A 533 28.02 -69.59 5.78
C SER A 533 28.90 -69.78 4.54
N THR A 534 30.05 -69.12 4.49
CA THR A 534 31.01 -69.26 3.41
C THR A 534 31.61 -70.68 3.32
N VAL A 535 31.99 -71.22 4.41
CA VAL A 535 32.53 -72.63 4.49
C VAL A 535 31.48 -73.64 4.07
N ALA A 536 30.25 -73.50 4.56
CA ALA A 536 29.14 -74.40 4.24
C ALA A 536 28.77 -74.33 2.76
N SER A 537 28.72 -73.16 2.20
CA SER A 537 28.44 -72.94 0.77
C SER A 537 29.53 -73.55 -0.12
N SER A 538 30.77 -73.36 0.23
CA SER A 538 31.93 -73.91 -0.51
C SER A 538 31.96 -75.46 -0.50
N LEU A 539 31.68 -76.05 0.64
CA LEU A 539 31.56 -77.49 0.74
C LEU A 539 30.36 -78.03 -0.06
N ALA A 540 29.23 -77.43 0.02
CA ALA A 540 28.05 -77.81 -0.77
C ALA A 540 28.32 -77.74 -2.24
N LEU A 541 28.96 -76.68 -2.71
CA LEU A 541 29.33 -76.51 -4.10
C LEU A 541 30.33 -77.58 -4.57
N ALA A 542 31.33 -77.88 -3.76
CA ALA A 542 32.29 -78.90 -4.05
C ALA A 542 31.67 -80.33 -4.14
N ILE A 543 30.74 -80.61 -3.26
CA ILE A 543 29.99 -81.89 -3.29
C ILE A 543 29.12 -82.00 -4.54
N MET A 544 28.45 -80.92 -4.92
CA MET A 544 27.61 -80.84 -6.15
C MET A 544 28.46 -81.06 -7.40
N VAL A 545 29.60 -80.37 -7.52
CA VAL A 545 30.50 -80.50 -8.66
C VAL A 545 31.05 -81.92 -8.74
N ALA A 546 31.47 -82.46 -7.66
CA ALA A 546 31.96 -83.88 -7.59
C ALA A 546 30.84 -84.88 -7.94
N GLY A 547 29.62 -84.67 -7.46
CA GLY A 547 28.47 -85.52 -7.80
C GLY A 547 28.09 -85.46 -9.29
N LEU A 548 28.07 -84.27 -9.85
CA LEU A 548 27.82 -84.06 -11.30
C LEU A 548 28.94 -84.71 -12.15
N SER A 549 30.16 -84.57 -11.76
CA SER A 549 31.28 -85.20 -12.46
C SER A 549 31.22 -86.70 -12.46
N LEU A 550 30.91 -87.30 -11.32
CA LEU A 550 30.71 -88.75 -11.20
C LEU A 550 29.50 -89.22 -12.00
N TRP A 551 28.38 -88.44 -12.00
CA TRP A 551 27.20 -88.80 -12.76
C TRP A 551 27.46 -88.76 -14.28
N MET A 552 28.15 -87.73 -14.72
CA MET A 552 28.53 -87.60 -16.14
C MET A 552 29.54 -88.75 -16.53
N CYS A 553 30.45 -89.07 -15.71
CA CYS A 553 31.34 -90.24 -15.94
C CYS A 553 30.61 -91.59 -15.95
N SER A 554 29.60 -91.80 -15.06
CA SER A 554 28.84 -93.02 -14.99
C SER A 554 27.86 -93.21 -16.18
N ASN A 555 27.35 -92.15 -16.79
CA ASN A 555 26.43 -92.21 -17.93
C ASN A 555 27.12 -92.16 -19.30
N GLY A 556 28.46 -92.14 -19.37
CA GLY A 556 29.20 -92.22 -20.59
C GLY A 556 29.00 -91.05 -21.56
N SER A 557 28.35 -89.91 -21.12
CA SER A 557 28.08 -88.74 -21.94
C SER A 557 29.25 -87.80 -22.05
N LEU A 558 30.29 -87.99 -21.23
CA LEU A 558 31.58 -87.31 -21.32
C LEU A 558 32.68 -88.39 -21.29
N GLN A 559 33.47 -88.48 -22.33
CA GLN A 559 34.73 -89.26 -22.27
C GLN A 559 35.68 -88.55 -21.32
N CYS A 560 35.64 -89.00 -20.09
CA CYS A 560 36.48 -88.44 -19.07
C CYS A 560 37.85 -89.05 -19.18
N ARG A 561 38.81 -88.42 -19.78
CA ARG A 561 40.23 -88.79 -19.77
C ARG A 561 40.86 -88.66 -18.37
N ILE A 562 40.16 -88.14 -17.43
CA ILE A 562 40.61 -88.00 -16.02
C ILE A 562 40.35 -89.32 -15.19
N CYS A 563 39.58 -90.24 -15.71
CA CYS A 563 39.29 -91.54 -15.06
C CYS A 563 40.26 -92.64 -15.47
N ILE A 564 41.42 -92.37 -16.01
CA ILE A 564 42.48 -93.31 -16.34
C ILE A 564 43.63 -93.12 -15.34
#